data_10f1c9c5fd4aa461014b2f55413bd574
#
_entry.id   10f1c9c5fd4aa461014b2f55413bd574
#
_cell.length_a   1.000
_cell.length_b   1.000
_cell.length_c   1.000
_cell.angle_alpha   90.00
_cell.angle_beta   90.00
_cell.angle_gamma   90.00
#
_symmetry.space_group_name_H-M   'P 1'
#
loop_
_entity.id
_entity.type
_entity.pdbx_description
1 polymer ?
#
loop_
_entity_poly.entity_id
_entity_poly.type
_entity_poly.pdbx_seq_one_letter_code
_entity_poly.pdbx_strand_id
1 'polypeptide(L)'
;MSDTLVRIKRAILSGHYAFSEKASLELESDGLTELDIVESIVNAVAIYKTIRSQSPYRKQVREYLHIIQSTNLEGLMVYSKGKLVQEAGIETYYFLISSKKAV
;
A
#
# COMPACT_ATOMS: atom_id res chain seq x y z
N MET A 1 -12.90 9.80 6.66
CA MET A 1 -11.85 9.08 5.90
C MET A 1 -11.21 10.06 4.92
N SER A 2 -9.90 10.03 4.80
CA SER A 2 -9.21 10.96 3.89
C SER A 2 -9.48 10.62 2.43
N ASP A 3 -9.40 11.63 1.58
CA ASP A 3 -9.55 11.45 0.13
C ASP A 3 -8.49 10.48 -0.41
N THR A 4 -7.25 10.59 0.06
CA THR A 4 -6.17 9.71 -0.36
C THR A 4 -6.46 8.24 -0.04
N LEU A 5 -6.94 7.97 1.18
CA LEU A 5 -7.28 6.59 1.56
C LEU A 5 -8.43 6.04 0.71
N VAL A 6 -9.41 6.87 0.39
CA VAL A 6 -10.52 6.47 -0.50
C VAL A 6 -9.97 6.07 -1.88
N ARG A 7 -9.05 6.87 -2.42
CA ARG A 7 -8.43 6.57 -3.71
C ARG A 7 -7.62 5.27 -3.68
N ILE A 8 -6.87 5.05 -2.60
CA ILE A 8 -6.11 3.81 -2.40
C ILE A 8 -7.07 2.61 -2.37
N LYS A 9 -8.12 2.68 -1.55
CA LYS A 9 -9.10 1.60 -1.45
C LYS A 9 -9.80 1.33 -2.77
N ARG A 10 -10.10 2.38 -3.53
CA ARG A 10 -10.73 2.25 -4.84
C ARG A 10 -9.82 1.48 -5.81
N ALA A 11 -8.52 1.80 -5.82
CA ALA A 11 -7.56 1.09 -6.65
C ALA A 11 -7.47 -0.38 -6.24
N ILE A 12 -7.37 -0.64 -4.94
CA ILE A 12 -7.31 -2.01 -4.40
C ILE A 12 -8.56 -2.82 -4.79
N LEU A 13 -9.74 -2.25 -4.59
CA LEU A 13 -11.01 -2.95 -4.87
C LEU A 13 -11.23 -3.16 -6.36
N SER A 14 -10.63 -2.33 -7.20
CA SER A 14 -10.71 -2.48 -8.66
C SER A 14 -9.66 -3.44 -9.21
N GLY A 15 -8.80 -3.99 -8.36
CA GLY A 15 -7.71 -4.86 -8.81
C GLY A 15 -6.53 -4.11 -9.40
N HIS A 16 -6.51 -2.79 -9.29
CA HIS A 16 -5.45 -1.95 -9.85
C HIS A 16 -4.34 -1.74 -8.82
N TYR A 17 -3.60 -2.80 -8.53
CA TYR A 17 -2.47 -2.73 -7.62
C TYR A 17 -1.40 -3.71 -8.06
N ALA A 18 -0.19 -3.47 -7.61
CA ALA A 18 0.95 -4.32 -7.88
C ALA A 18 1.88 -4.32 -6.67
N PHE A 19 2.61 -5.40 -6.49
CA PHE A 19 3.60 -5.54 -5.43
C PHE A 19 5.00 -5.46 -6.04
N SER A 20 5.89 -4.71 -5.40
CA SER A 20 7.30 -4.76 -5.75
C SER A 20 7.86 -6.14 -5.37
N GLU A 21 9.00 -6.49 -5.96
CA GLU A 21 9.67 -7.73 -5.60
C GLU A 21 9.98 -7.76 -4.10
N LYS A 22 10.46 -6.64 -3.54
CA LYS A 22 10.74 -6.53 -2.12
C LYS A 22 9.49 -6.78 -1.28
N ALA A 23 8.37 -6.17 -1.63
CA ALA A 23 7.11 -6.35 -0.90
C ALA A 23 6.65 -7.82 -0.96
N SER A 24 6.75 -8.45 -2.12
CA SER A 24 6.38 -9.86 -2.27
C SER A 24 7.25 -10.78 -1.43
N LEU A 25 8.56 -10.52 -1.39
CA LEU A 25 9.48 -11.32 -0.58
C LEU A 25 9.23 -11.13 0.91
N GLU A 26 8.94 -9.89 1.34
CA GLU A 26 8.66 -9.61 2.75
C GLU A 26 7.39 -10.33 3.22
N LEU A 27 6.32 -10.24 2.46
CA LEU A 27 5.06 -10.86 2.87
C LEU A 27 5.19 -12.39 2.89
N GLU A 28 5.87 -12.96 1.91
CA GLU A 28 6.10 -14.40 1.85
C GLU A 28 6.92 -14.87 3.05
N SER A 29 7.98 -14.13 3.40
CA SER A 29 8.82 -14.42 4.55
C SER A 29 8.04 -14.41 5.87
N ASP A 30 7.01 -13.56 5.95
CA ASP A 30 6.17 -13.47 7.15
C ASP A 30 4.97 -14.42 7.11
N GLY A 31 4.88 -15.27 6.10
CA GLY A 31 3.76 -16.20 5.96
C GLY A 31 2.46 -15.55 5.57
N LEU A 32 2.52 -14.36 4.98
CA LEU A 32 1.35 -13.63 4.52
C LEU A 32 1.10 -13.88 3.04
N THR A 33 -0.12 -13.56 2.60
CA THR A 33 -0.48 -13.57 1.19
C THR A 33 -0.84 -12.15 0.74
N GLU A 34 -0.91 -11.95 -0.57
CA GLU A 34 -1.36 -10.66 -1.10
C GLU A 34 -2.75 -10.31 -0.59
N LEU A 35 -3.61 -11.31 -0.42
CA LEU A 35 -4.96 -11.11 0.09
C LEU A 35 -4.94 -10.52 1.50
N ASP A 36 -4.01 -10.94 2.34
CA ASP A 36 -3.87 -10.37 3.69
C ASP A 36 -3.64 -8.86 3.62
N ILE A 37 -2.83 -8.42 2.67
CA ILE A 37 -2.54 -6.99 2.48
C ILE A 37 -3.78 -6.26 1.97
N VAL A 38 -4.46 -6.84 0.98
CA VAL A 38 -5.70 -6.28 0.43
C VAL A 38 -6.74 -6.09 1.54
N GLU A 39 -6.95 -7.13 2.35
CA GLU A 39 -7.90 -7.08 3.46
C GLU A 39 -7.55 -5.97 4.44
N SER A 40 -6.28 -5.84 4.79
CA SER A 40 -5.84 -4.84 5.76
C SER A 40 -6.06 -3.42 5.25
N ILE A 41 -5.84 -3.18 3.97
CA ILE A 41 -6.05 -1.85 3.38
C ILE A 41 -7.54 -1.52 3.32
N VAL A 42 -8.36 -2.48 2.89
CA VAL A 42 -9.82 -2.29 2.83
C VAL A 42 -10.38 -2.03 4.22
N ASN A 43 -9.82 -2.70 5.23
CA ASN A 43 -10.27 -2.56 6.62
C ASN A 43 -9.73 -1.31 7.31
N ALA A 44 -8.77 -0.61 6.73
CA ALA A 44 -8.13 0.54 7.36
C ALA A 44 -9.10 1.71 7.53
N VAL A 45 -9.02 2.39 8.68
CA VAL A 45 -9.83 3.58 8.95
C VAL A 45 -9.05 4.86 8.69
N ALA A 46 -7.73 4.78 8.59
CA ALA A 46 -6.86 5.93 8.38
C ALA A 46 -5.51 5.49 7.82
N ILE A 47 -4.85 6.42 7.16
CA ILE A 47 -3.44 6.27 6.80
C ILE A 47 -2.64 6.55 8.07
N TYR A 48 -1.75 5.62 8.44
CA TYR A 48 -0.95 5.79 9.66
C TYR A 48 0.03 6.95 9.52
N LYS A 49 0.72 7.03 8.37
CA LYS A 49 1.74 8.04 8.13
C LYS A 49 1.96 8.20 6.62
N THR A 50 2.18 9.43 6.18
CA THR A 50 2.59 9.71 4.80
C THR A 50 3.97 10.34 4.85
N ILE A 51 4.90 9.80 4.07
CA ILE A 51 6.27 10.28 4.01
C ILE A 51 6.63 10.64 2.56
N ARG A 52 7.59 11.55 2.42
CA ARG A 52 8.09 11.91 1.10
C ARG A 52 9.12 10.88 0.67
N SER A 53 9.03 10.43 -0.58
CA SER A 53 10.00 9.47 -1.11
C SER A 53 11.38 10.09 -1.18
N GLN A 54 12.39 9.31 -0.72
CA GLN A 54 13.80 9.68 -0.81
C GLN A 54 14.50 8.91 -1.94
N SER A 55 13.75 8.09 -2.68
CA SER A 55 14.33 7.27 -3.75
C SER A 55 14.85 8.15 -4.88
N PRO A 56 16.08 7.90 -5.38
CA PRO A 56 16.56 8.58 -6.57
C PRO A 56 15.82 8.17 -7.84
N TYR A 57 15.04 7.08 -7.77
CA TYR A 57 14.28 6.56 -8.91
C TYR A 57 12.84 7.07 -8.94
N ARG A 58 12.47 8.01 -8.05
CA ARG A 58 11.12 8.56 -8.08
C ARG A 58 10.89 9.32 -9.38
N LYS A 59 9.70 9.14 -9.95
CA LYS A 59 9.34 9.77 -11.23
C LYS A 59 8.92 11.23 -11.08
N GLN A 60 8.54 11.63 -9.87
CA GLN A 60 8.04 12.97 -9.59
C GLN A 60 8.86 13.60 -8.48
N VAL A 61 8.99 14.93 -8.54
CA VAL A 61 9.73 15.68 -7.51
C VAL A 61 9.08 15.50 -6.14
N ARG A 62 7.74 15.37 -6.10
CA ARG A 62 6.97 15.17 -4.86
C ARG A 62 6.22 13.86 -4.92
N GLU A 63 6.93 12.77 -4.69
CA GLU A 63 6.33 11.45 -4.60
C GLU A 63 6.14 11.11 -3.13
N TYR A 64 4.93 10.73 -2.76
CA TYR A 64 4.59 10.39 -1.37
C TYR A 64 4.34 8.90 -1.21
N LEU A 65 4.79 8.38 -0.09
CA LEU A 65 4.56 6.99 0.31
C LEU A 65 3.60 6.98 1.48
N HIS A 66 2.63 6.10 1.42
CA HIS A 66 1.59 6.00 2.44
C HIS A 66 1.81 4.71 3.24
N ILE A 67 1.90 4.85 4.56
CA ILE A 67 2.05 3.72 5.46
C ILE A 67 0.67 3.46 6.07
N ILE A 68 0.21 2.23 5.94
CA ILE A 68 -1.06 1.78 6.49
C ILE A 68 -0.79 0.63 7.43
N GLN A 69 -1.28 0.74 8.66
CA GLN A 69 -1.24 -0.34 9.64
C GLN A 69 -2.68 -0.66 10.00
N SER A 70 -3.09 -1.87 9.67
CA SER A 70 -4.47 -2.30 9.85
C SER A 70 -4.53 -3.81 9.89
N THR A 71 -5.63 -4.35 10.38
CA THR A 71 -5.78 -5.79 10.51
C THR A 71 -6.33 -6.41 9.22
N ASN A 72 -5.92 -7.67 8.97
CA ASN A 72 -6.59 -8.52 7.98
C ASN A 72 -7.90 -9.05 8.60
N LEU A 73 -8.61 -9.90 7.88
CA LEU A 73 -9.89 -10.44 8.37
C LEU A 73 -9.72 -11.37 9.57
N GLU A 74 -8.52 -11.91 9.79
CA GLU A 74 -8.22 -12.76 10.94
C GLU A 74 -7.76 -11.96 12.17
N GLY A 75 -7.71 -10.64 12.06
CA GLY A 75 -7.31 -9.77 13.16
C GLY A 75 -5.81 -9.58 13.31
N LEU A 76 -5.01 -10.07 12.34
CA LEU A 76 -3.57 -9.89 12.37
C LEU A 76 -3.22 -8.47 11.88
N MET A 77 -2.43 -7.75 12.67
CA MET A 77 -1.98 -6.41 12.28
C MET A 77 -0.94 -6.50 11.16
N VAL A 78 -1.20 -5.79 10.07
CA VAL A 78 -0.37 -5.79 8.87
C VAL A 78 0.13 -4.40 8.58
N TYR A 79 1.39 -4.31 8.20
CA TYR A 79 2.05 -3.08 7.76
C TYR A 79 2.17 -3.09 6.26
N SER A 80 1.79 -2.00 5.61
CA SER A 80 2.04 -1.82 4.19
C SER A 80 2.50 -0.40 3.91
N LYS A 81 3.35 -0.26 2.90
CA LYS A 81 3.82 1.02 2.42
C LYS A 81 3.70 1.03 0.91
N GLY A 82 3.04 2.03 0.36
CA GLY A 82 2.81 2.09 -1.07
C GLY A 82 2.58 3.50 -1.58
N LYS A 83 2.42 3.61 -2.87
CA LYS A 83 2.19 4.88 -3.54
C LYS A 83 1.15 4.74 -4.63
N LEU A 84 0.40 5.83 -4.86
CA LEU A 84 -0.50 5.92 -6.00
C LEU A 84 0.32 6.30 -7.22
N VAL A 85 0.23 5.49 -8.26
CA VAL A 85 0.96 5.71 -9.51
C VAL A 85 0.00 6.30 -10.54
N GLN A 86 0.44 7.36 -11.19
CA GLN A 86 -0.34 8.03 -12.23
C GLN A 86 0.38 7.96 -13.56
N GLU A 87 -0.39 7.75 -14.62
CA GLU A 87 0.12 7.81 -15.99
C GLU A 87 -0.80 8.72 -16.79
N ALA A 88 -0.20 9.67 -17.53
CA ALA A 88 -0.95 10.66 -18.31
C ALA A 88 -1.98 11.42 -17.48
N GLY A 89 -1.66 11.71 -16.22
CA GLY A 89 -2.55 12.46 -15.32
C GLY A 89 -3.68 11.65 -14.71
N ILE A 90 -3.77 10.36 -15.01
CA ILE A 90 -4.80 9.46 -14.49
C ILE A 90 -4.17 8.51 -13.50
N GLU A 91 -4.80 8.32 -12.33
CA GLU A 91 -4.35 7.34 -11.36
C GLU A 91 -4.62 5.95 -11.91
N THR A 92 -3.57 5.15 -12.06
CA THR A 92 -3.68 3.85 -12.69
C THR A 92 -3.66 2.71 -11.68
N TYR A 93 -2.84 2.80 -10.61
CA TYR A 93 -2.79 1.72 -9.63
C TYR A 93 -2.06 2.16 -8.35
N TYR A 94 -2.20 1.30 -7.32
CA TYR A 94 -1.49 1.44 -6.05
C TYR A 94 -0.31 0.47 -6.05
N PHE A 95 0.89 0.99 -5.91
CA PHE A 95 2.12 0.18 -5.95
C PHE A 95 2.66 -0.03 -4.54
N LEU A 96 2.69 -1.30 -4.11
CA LEU A 96 3.14 -1.67 -2.78
C LEU A 96 4.65 -1.88 -2.78
N ILE A 97 5.34 -1.11 -1.95
CA ILE A 97 6.79 -1.10 -1.83
C ILE A 97 7.25 -2.00 -0.69
N SER A 98 6.44 -2.10 0.38
CA SER A 98 6.72 -2.94 1.53
C SER A 98 5.41 -3.51 2.06
N SER A 99 5.43 -4.75 2.49
CA SER A 99 4.26 -5.41 3.07
C SER A 99 4.70 -6.55 3.99
N LYS A 100 4.29 -6.47 5.25
CA LYS A 100 4.76 -7.40 6.28
C LYS A 100 3.86 -7.34 7.51
N LYS A 101 4.10 -8.25 8.46
CA LYS A 101 3.45 -8.15 9.77
C LYS A 101 3.90 -6.88 10.46
N ALA A 102 2.96 -6.19 11.08
CA ALA A 102 3.30 -5.10 11.98
C ALA A 102 3.69 -5.71 13.32
N VAL A 103 4.88 -5.42 13.75
CA VAL A 103 5.44 -5.99 14.99
C VAL A 103 5.38 -4.98 16.12
#